data_3ab0ff693090760774bb6f88d59d3884
#
_entry.id   3ab0ff693090760774bb6f88d59d3884
#
_cell.length_a   1.000
_cell.length_b   1.000
_cell.length_c   1.000
_cell.angle_alpha   90.00
_cell.angle_beta   90.00
_cell.angle_gamma   90.00
#
_symmetry.space_group_name_H-M   'P 1'
#
loop_
_entity.id
_entity.type
_entity.pdbx_description
1 polymer ?
#
loop_
_entity_poly.entity_id
_entity_poly.type
_entity_poly.pdbx_seq_one_letter_code
_entity_poly.pdbx_strand_id
1 'polypeptide(L)'
;MEYAEIFSRLTYETAIVVFMKKNGDVRLMLGTRNLSTVNLKYGWRAVELGGHDRRCNIQNGNIAIFDMLVDGVRSFNIDRLVTVQFLGEIRTLEELDAAAEKFVEFKAEYEKTQPSEISMDNLD
;
A
#
# COMPACT_ATOMS: atom_id res chain seq x y z
N MET A 1 0.38 0.81 15.51
CA MET A 1 -0.99 1.00 14.99
C MET A 1 -1.63 -0.35 14.82
N GLU A 2 -2.86 -0.49 15.28
CA GLU A 2 -3.50 -1.80 15.32
C GLU A 2 -4.22 -2.11 14.02
N TYR A 3 -4.49 -3.40 13.83
CA TYR A 3 -5.14 -3.90 12.63
C TYR A 3 -6.44 -3.15 12.31
N ALA A 4 -7.32 -3.03 13.32
CA ALA A 4 -8.63 -2.42 13.08
C ALA A 4 -8.49 -0.95 12.65
N GLU A 5 -7.52 -0.26 13.22
CA GLU A 5 -7.30 1.14 12.88
C GLU A 5 -6.80 1.29 11.45
N ILE A 6 -5.83 0.48 11.06
CA ILE A 6 -5.27 0.53 9.70
C ILE A 6 -6.32 0.10 8.69
N PHE A 7 -7.03 -0.98 8.97
CA PHE A 7 -8.09 -1.47 8.09
C PHE A 7 -9.16 -0.41 7.87
N SER A 8 -9.61 0.21 8.97
CA SER A 8 -10.64 1.23 8.90
C SER A 8 -10.20 2.43 8.08
N ARG A 9 -8.97 2.89 8.31
CA ARG A 9 -8.49 4.05 7.56
C ARG A 9 -8.31 3.74 6.08
N LEU A 10 -7.84 2.55 5.75
CA LEU A 10 -7.67 2.17 4.34
C LEU A 10 -9.01 2.04 3.61
N THR A 11 -10.09 1.86 4.34
CA THR A 11 -11.43 1.81 3.73
C THR A 11 -11.79 3.17 3.12
N TYR A 12 -11.23 4.25 3.65
CA TYR A 12 -11.53 5.60 3.16
C TYR A 12 -10.32 6.28 2.53
N GLU A 13 -9.12 5.98 3.00
CA GLU A 13 -7.91 6.70 2.59
C GLU A 13 -7.04 5.84 1.71
N THR A 14 -6.23 6.51 0.91
CA THR A 14 -5.13 5.87 0.19
C THR A 14 -3.86 6.07 1.01
N ALA A 15 -2.98 5.09 0.97
CA ALA A 15 -1.77 5.16 1.78
C ALA A 15 -0.57 4.59 1.04
N ILE A 16 0.60 5.10 1.41
CA ILE A 16 1.85 4.47 1.04
C ILE A 16 2.15 3.44 2.12
N VAL A 17 2.23 2.18 1.73
CA VAL A 17 2.42 1.06 2.65
C VAL A 17 3.78 0.45 2.38
N VAL A 18 4.59 0.33 3.42
CA VAL A 18 5.90 -0.32 3.34
C VAL A 18 5.85 -1.55 4.23
N PHE A 19 6.07 -2.70 3.65
CA PHE A 19 5.99 -3.95 4.41
C PHE A 19 7.02 -4.95 3.92
N MET A 20 7.29 -5.94 4.76
CA MET A 20 8.24 -6.99 4.42
C MET A 20 7.51 -8.19 3.88
N LYS A 21 7.96 -8.68 2.73
CA LYS A 21 7.41 -9.89 2.14
C LYS A 21 7.94 -11.11 2.89
N LYS A 22 7.32 -12.25 2.61
CA LYS A 22 7.72 -13.48 3.29
C LYS A 22 9.18 -13.84 3.05
N ASN A 23 9.73 -13.48 1.89
CA ASN A 23 11.12 -13.78 1.57
C ASN A 23 12.11 -12.77 2.17
N GLY A 24 11.62 -11.79 2.94
CA GLY A 24 12.47 -10.80 3.57
C GLY A 24 12.66 -9.51 2.78
N ASP A 25 12.20 -9.48 1.54
CA ASP A 25 12.30 -8.24 0.75
C ASP A 25 11.27 -7.23 1.21
N VAL A 26 11.65 -5.96 1.15
CA VAL A 26 10.75 -4.87 1.48
C VAL A 26 10.03 -4.42 0.22
N ARG A 27 8.72 -4.21 0.33
CA ARG A 27 7.91 -3.73 -0.77
C ARG A 27 7.22 -2.44 -0.37
N LEU A 28 7.18 -1.49 -1.31
CA LEU A 28 6.43 -0.26 -1.16
C LEU A 28 5.27 -0.31 -2.13
N MET A 29 4.08 0.16 -1.69
CA MET A 29 2.95 0.25 -2.60
C MET A 29 2.06 1.42 -2.23
N LEU A 30 1.31 1.89 -3.21
CA LEU A 30 0.29 2.92 -3.04
C LEU A 30 -1.05 2.20 -3.11
N GLY A 31 -1.74 2.07 -1.98
CA GLY A 31 -2.89 1.20 -1.92
C GLY A 31 -4.07 1.78 -1.19
N THR A 32 -5.24 1.21 -1.46
CA THR A 32 -6.48 1.63 -0.81
C THR A 32 -7.48 0.48 -0.81
N ARG A 33 -8.42 0.56 0.11
CA ARG A 33 -9.62 -0.28 0.09
C ARG A 33 -10.86 0.54 -0.26
N ASN A 34 -10.68 1.80 -0.64
CA ASN A 34 -11.79 2.68 -1.01
C ASN A 34 -12.19 2.39 -2.44
N LEU A 35 -13.34 1.73 -2.62
CA LEU A 35 -13.79 1.32 -3.95
C LEU A 35 -14.04 2.50 -4.87
N SER A 36 -14.47 3.61 -4.32
CA SER A 36 -14.68 4.83 -5.12
C SER A 36 -13.37 5.33 -5.71
N THR A 37 -12.30 5.26 -4.93
CA THR A 37 -10.99 5.66 -5.41
C THR A 37 -10.50 4.72 -6.51
N VAL A 38 -10.69 3.41 -6.32
CA VAL A 38 -10.31 2.43 -7.35
C VAL A 38 -11.09 2.70 -8.64
N ASN A 39 -12.37 3.04 -8.53
CA ASN A 39 -13.20 3.32 -9.68
C ASN A 39 -12.75 4.53 -10.48
N LEU A 40 -12.05 5.49 -9.87
CA LEU A 40 -11.57 6.65 -10.60
C LEU A 40 -10.70 6.27 -11.79
N LYS A 41 -9.93 5.20 -11.65
CA LYS A 41 -8.98 4.81 -12.68
C LYS A 41 -9.33 3.47 -13.32
N TYR A 42 -9.86 2.53 -12.56
CA TYR A 42 -10.02 1.16 -13.01
C TYR A 42 -11.47 0.74 -13.20
N GLY A 43 -12.41 1.63 -12.89
CA GLY A 43 -13.81 1.35 -13.14
C GLY A 43 -14.31 0.12 -12.39
N TRP A 44 -14.96 -0.78 -13.11
CA TRP A 44 -15.57 -1.95 -12.51
C TRP A 44 -14.57 -2.90 -11.86
N ARG A 45 -13.28 -2.70 -12.02
CA ARG A 45 -12.29 -3.53 -11.33
C ARG A 45 -12.38 -3.40 -9.82
N ALA A 46 -13.08 -2.37 -9.34
CA ALA A 46 -13.35 -2.27 -7.92
C ALA A 46 -14.07 -3.51 -7.39
N VAL A 47 -14.80 -4.21 -8.26
CA VAL A 47 -15.48 -5.43 -7.86
C VAL A 47 -14.48 -6.49 -7.42
N GLU A 48 -13.31 -6.50 -8.02
CA GLU A 48 -12.28 -7.46 -7.64
C GLU A 48 -11.84 -7.29 -6.20
N LEU A 49 -11.72 -6.05 -5.76
CA LEU A 49 -11.34 -5.80 -4.37
C LEU A 49 -12.41 -6.31 -3.41
N GLY A 50 -13.68 -6.05 -3.74
CA GLY A 50 -14.78 -6.56 -2.94
C GLY A 50 -14.76 -8.08 -2.84
N GLY A 51 -14.44 -8.74 -3.94
CA GLY A 51 -14.37 -10.20 -3.97
C GLY A 51 -13.19 -10.75 -3.17
N HIS A 52 -12.21 -9.90 -2.86
CA HIS A 52 -11.02 -10.32 -2.12
C HIS A 52 -11.08 -9.95 -0.65
N ASP A 53 -12.22 -9.51 -0.15
CA ASP A 53 -12.36 -9.17 1.26
C ASP A 53 -12.03 -10.36 2.16
N ARG A 54 -12.29 -11.57 1.72
CA ARG A 54 -11.98 -12.75 2.49
C ARG A 54 -10.48 -12.98 2.68
N ARG A 55 -9.64 -12.23 1.99
CA ARG A 55 -8.20 -12.26 2.24
C ARG A 55 -7.84 -11.47 3.49
N CYS A 56 -8.76 -10.65 3.96
CA CYS A 56 -8.54 -9.92 5.20
C CYS A 56 -8.89 -10.84 6.36
N ASN A 57 -7.95 -10.99 7.28
CA ASN A 57 -8.14 -11.89 8.40
C ASN A 57 -7.45 -11.29 9.61
N ILE A 58 -8.26 -10.79 10.54
CA ILE A 58 -7.72 -10.12 11.71
C ILE A 58 -6.88 -11.05 12.57
N GLN A 59 -7.24 -12.34 12.61
CA GLN A 59 -6.51 -13.30 13.43
C GLN A 59 -5.11 -13.54 12.86
N ASN A 60 -4.98 -13.53 11.55
CA ASN A 60 -3.69 -13.72 10.90
C ASN A 60 -2.99 -12.40 10.57
N GLY A 61 -3.69 -11.28 10.73
CA GLY A 61 -3.11 -9.97 10.44
C GLY A 61 -3.06 -9.58 8.98
N ASN A 62 -3.78 -10.27 8.11
CA ASN A 62 -3.73 -10.00 6.68
C ASN A 62 -4.74 -8.94 6.26
N ILE A 63 -4.30 -8.00 5.43
CA ILE A 63 -5.15 -6.96 4.86
C ILE A 63 -4.95 -6.97 3.35
N ALA A 64 -6.06 -7.09 2.60
CA ALA A 64 -6.03 -6.99 1.14
C ALA A 64 -6.33 -5.57 0.72
N ILE A 65 -5.52 -5.01 -0.16
CA ILE A 65 -5.74 -3.68 -0.70
C ILE A 65 -5.51 -3.71 -2.20
N PHE A 66 -6.05 -2.70 -2.88
CA PHE A 66 -5.82 -2.54 -4.31
C PHE A 66 -4.57 -1.67 -4.49
N ASP A 67 -3.57 -2.22 -5.19
CA ASP A 67 -2.33 -1.50 -5.48
C ASP A 67 -2.57 -0.64 -6.71
N MET A 68 -2.65 0.67 -6.50
CA MET A 68 -3.07 1.60 -7.55
C MET A 68 -2.04 1.74 -8.67
N LEU A 69 -0.80 1.34 -8.44
CA LEU A 69 0.25 1.50 -9.44
C LEU A 69 0.47 0.26 -10.28
N VAL A 70 0.14 -0.92 -9.75
CA VAL A 70 0.33 -2.15 -10.51
C VAL A 70 -1.00 -2.79 -10.91
N ASP A 71 -2.11 -2.10 -10.64
CA ASP A 71 -3.41 -2.52 -11.14
C ASP A 71 -3.76 -3.94 -10.68
N GLY A 72 -3.81 -4.12 -9.38
CA GLY A 72 -4.17 -5.44 -8.86
C GLY A 72 -4.31 -5.46 -7.36
N VAL A 73 -4.93 -6.52 -6.87
CA VAL A 73 -5.10 -6.70 -5.44
C VAL A 73 -3.86 -7.36 -4.86
N ARG A 74 -3.38 -6.79 -3.77
CA ARG A 74 -2.26 -7.32 -3.02
C ARG A 74 -2.68 -7.44 -1.56
N SER A 75 -2.00 -8.30 -0.83
CA SER A 75 -2.23 -8.34 0.61
C SER A 75 -0.90 -8.19 1.33
N PHE A 76 -0.97 -7.64 2.53
CA PHE A 76 0.19 -7.54 3.39
C PHE A 76 -0.21 -7.99 4.79
N ASN A 77 0.79 -8.35 5.58
CA ASN A 77 0.55 -8.78 6.95
C ASN A 77 0.96 -7.65 7.88
N ILE A 78 0.07 -7.33 8.81
CA ILE A 78 0.30 -6.20 9.71
C ILE A 78 1.53 -6.43 10.59
N ASP A 79 1.86 -7.67 10.89
CA ASP A 79 3.04 -7.97 11.71
C ASP A 79 4.33 -7.70 10.95
N ARG A 80 4.26 -7.54 9.64
CA ARG A 80 5.40 -7.25 8.79
C ARG A 80 5.36 -5.83 8.25
N LEU A 81 4.46 -5.01 8.76
CA LEU A 81 4.37 -3.62 8.36
C LEU A 81 5.57 -2.86 8.89
N VAL A 82 6.27 -2.18 7.98
CA VAL A 82 7.39 -1.33 8.36
C VAL A 82 6.89 0.07 8.68
N THR A 83 6.11 0.64 7.78
CA THR A 83 5.51 1.94 8.03
C THR A 83 4.33 2.16 7.08
N VAL A 84 3.48 3.08 7.43
CA VAL A 84 2.35 3.46 6.59
C VAL A 84 2.20 4.98 6.67
N GLN A 85 2.02 5.61 5.51
CA GLN A 85 1.75 7.04 5.44
C GLN A 85 0.41 7.24 4.75
N PHE A 86 -0.58 7.71 5.49
CA PHE A 86 -1.89 7.97 4.93
C PHE A 86 -1.91 9.28 4.19
N LEU A 87 -2.53 9.30 3.01
CA LEU A 87 -2.58 10.47 2.15
C LEU A 87 -3.97 11.08 2.07
N GLY A 88 -4.90 10.56 2.87
CA GLY A 88 -6.27 11.09 2.87
C GLY A 88 -7.14 10.41 1.84
N GLU A 89 -8.38 10.85 1.79
CA GLU A 89 -9.36 10.32 0.85
C GLU A 89 -9.14 10.95 -0.52
N ILE A 90 -8.99 10.12 -1.55
CA ILE A 90 -8.75 10.58 -2.91
C ILE A 90 -10.05 10.49 -3.68
N ARG A 91 -10.51 11.62 -4.19
CA ARG A 91 -11.83 11.72 -4.83
C ARG A 91 -11.75 12.07 -6.31
N THR A 92 -10.58 12.49 -6.81
CA THR A 92 -10.44 12.91 -8.20
C THR A 92 -9.18 12.29 -8.79
N LEU A 93 -9.12 12.24 -10.14
CA LEU A 93 -7.93 11.76 -10.83
C LEU A 93 -6.73 12.67 -10.56
N GLU A 94 -6.96 13.98 -10.43
CA GLU A 94 -5.88 14.89 -10.11
C GLU A 94 -5.28 14.58 -8.75
N GLU A 95 -6.14 14.28 -7.77
CA GLU A 95 -5.65 13.91 -6.45
C GLU A 95 -4.90 12.60 -6.50
N LEU A 96 -5.35 11.67 -7.34
CA LEU A 96 -4.67 10.39 -7.51
C LEU A 96 -3.30 10.59 -8.14
N ASP A 97 -3.21 11.46 -9.14
CA ASP A 97 -1.91 11.77 -9.76
C ASP A 97 -0.96 12.39 -8.75
N ALA A 98 -1.47 13.29 -7.91
CA ALA A 98 -0.64 13.90 -6.86
C ALA A 98 -0.15 12.86 -5.86
N ALA A 99 -1.00 11.88 -5.53
CA ALA A 99 -0.61 10.80 -4.63
C ALA A 99 0.48 9.93 -5.26
N ALA A 100 0.37 9.68 -6.57
CA ALA A 100 1.38 8.91 -7.28
C ALA A 100 2.73 9.62 -7.25
N GLU A 101 2.72 10.95 -7.41
CA GLU A 101 3.95 11.74 -7.32
C GLU A 101 4.55 11.66 -5.92
N LYS A 102 3.71 11.75 -4.90
CA LYS A 102 4.19 11.60 -3.53
C LYS A 102 4.79 10.22 -3.28
N PHE A 103 4.21 9.21 -3.89
CA PHE A 103 4.75 7.86 -3.77
C PHE A 103 6.15 7.78 -4.38
N VAL A 104 6.35 8.37 -5.56
CA VAL A 104 7.66 8.35 -6.21
C VAL A 104 8.69 9.06 -5.33
N GLU A 105 8.32 10.22 -4.77
CA GLU A 105 9.21 10.96 -3.89
C GLU A 105 9.52 10.17 -2.62
N PHE A 106 8.49 9.57 -2.03
CA PHE A 106 8.66 8.77 -0.83
C PHE A 106 9.60 7.59 -1.09
N LYS A 107 9.39 6.90 -2.21
CA LYS A 107 10.19 5.75 -2.55
C LYS A 107 11.66 6.13 -2.72
N ALA A 108 11.92 7.24 -3.41
CA ALA A 108 13.28 7.70 -3.61
C ALA A 108 13.96 8.02 -2.28
N GLU A 109 13.25 8.72 -1.39
CA GLU A 109 13.79 9.04 -0.09
C GLU A 109 13.99 7.80 0.77
N TYR A 110 13.04 6.88 0.73
CA TYR A 110 13.14 5.67 1.51
C TYR A 110 14.37 4.86 1.09
N GLU A 111 14.59 4.73 -0.22
CA GLU A 111 15.71 3.97 -0.73
C GLU A 111 17.04 4.61 -0.38
N LYS A 112 17.09 5.93 -0.31
CA LYS A 112 18.31 6.61 0.09
C LYS A 112 18.71 6.34 1.52
N THR A 113 17.73 6.06 2.39
CA THR A 113 18.00 5.93 3.81
C THR A 113 18.18 4.48 4.24
N GLN A 114 18.16 3.54 3.30
CA GLN A 114 18.29 2.13 3.68
C GLN A 114 19.75 1.76 3.84
N PRO A 115 20.13 1.24 5.02
CA PRO A 115 21.52 0.85 5.24
C PRO A 115 21.98 -0.26 4.30
N SER A 116 21.08 -1.11 3.87
CA SER A 116 21.44 -2.21 3.01
C SER A 116 22.06 -1.76 1.70
N GLU A 117 21.71 -0.56 1.25
CA GLU A 117 22.28 -0.05 0.04
C GLU A 117 23.75 0.24 0.20
N ILE A 118 24.13 0.61 1.40
CA ILE A 118 25.50 0.91 1.65
C ILE A 118 26.30 -0.35 1.72
N SER A 119 25.77 -1.33 2.38
CA SER A 119 26.53 -2.52 2.61
C SER A 119 26.80 -3.32 1.38
N MET A 120 26.01 -3.15 0.48
CA MET A 120 26.23 -3.86 -0.65
C MET A 120 27.35 -3.55 -1.32
N ASP A 121 27.64 -2.70 -0.96
CA ASP A 121 28.57 -2.35 -1.55
C ASP A 121 29.62 -2.88 -1.28
N ASN A 122 29.55 -2.98 -0.66
CA ASN A 122 30.31 -3.47 -0.40
C ASN A 122 30.49 -4.46 -0.61
N LEU A 123 30.07 -4.52 -0.78
CA LEU A 123 30.20 -5.41 -0.91
C LEU A 123 30.79 -5.94 -1.54
N ASP A 124 30.94 -5.69 -1.70
CA ASP A 124 31.50 -6.28 -2.08
C ASP A 124 32.11 -6.65 -2.02
#